data_b9df56925cb38e1cfa494be5b90389e8
#
_entry.id   b9df56925cb38e1cfa494be5b90389e8
#
_cell.length_a   1.000
_cell.length_b   1.000
_cell.length_c   1.000
_cell.angle_alpha   90.00
_cell.angle_beta   90.00
_cell.angle_gamma   90.00
#
_symmetry.space_group_name_H-M   'P 1'
#
loop_
_entity.id
_entity.type
_entity.pdbx_description
1 polymer ?
#
loop_
_entity_poly.entity_id
_entity_poly.type
_entity_poly.pdbx_seq_one_letter_code
_entity_poly.pdbx_strand_id
1 'polypeptide(L)'
;MTIDIDLKDTNLDTPKRSRVKGKKIKREKLPNSRTTPNKSKRKKIIILIVVLLVLLGLGFLVYKGYIFSHDFGFRFRPEELLVREEKSLKKDPTGKFTNVLLVGLDTRENTGLLNTDTIIMASYNYETNNITLLSIPRDFHVEIEEGVSWYVRINSIYNAAEQEEEGAGIIALQDTVERVTGQEIQYYAMVDFKAFVEIIDTLGGVDVNVENSFTDYLYPLGDGYQTVSFEAGPQTMDGETALIYSRSRHSLQNNEGSDFARAKRQQKVIIALKDKLLSSESLTNPKTLLGILSSIDGNIRVSEFSTNDIEAGLELSKEFNENSGKSHSFVLDTSVGNYSLVEKKPMESGAYAIGPKIALGDYSDINDFVRLIMNTPALYEEKAKVLIYDTGAGYQEVLALTEQLNEDYPYLDVTFAGTLRADKEETIVYSHEEGENNNTVKELSKYLETDLKTQPEYITTNLNGEDVTILIGSNIVTEEE
;
A
#
# COMPACT_ATOMS: atom_id res chain seq x y z
N MET A 1 11.24 -21.55 -29.17
CA MET A 1 10.66 -22.90 -28.95
C MET A 1 9.26 -22.83 -29.55
N THR A 2 8.97 -23.72 -30.48
CA THR A 2 7.66 -23.68 -31.19
C THR A 2 6.73 -24.66 -30.50
N ILE A 3 5.57 -24.16 -30.04
CA ILE A 3 4.53 -24.99 -29.41
C ILE A 3 3.42 -25.18 -30.44
N ASP A 4 3.07 -26.43 -30.73
CA ASP A 4 1.94 -26.77 -31.59
C ASP A 4 0.66 -26.88 -30.74
N ILE A 5 -0.34 -26.05 -31.07
CA ILE A 5 -1.67 -26.06 -30.42
C ILE A 5 -2.62 -26.79 -31.37
N ASP A 6 -3.37 -27.74 -30.81
CA ASP A 6 -4.42 -28.47 -31.51
C ASP A 6 -5.67 -27.56 -31.64
N LEU A 7 -5.83 -26.95 -32.82
CA LEU A 7 -6.99 -26.10 -33.13
C LEU A 7 -8.17 -26.96 -33.53
N LYS A 8 -9.21 -26.99 -32.71
CA LYS A 8 -10.48 -27.62 -33.10
C LYS A 8 -11.21 -26.76 -34.11
N ASP A 9 -11.28 -27.27 -35.35
CA ASP A 9 -12.17 -26.73 -36.40
C ASP A 9 -13.63 -26.89 -35.98
N THR A 10 -14.31 -25.79 -35.70
CA THR A 10 -15.77 -25.78 -35.52
C THR A 10 -16.44 -25.38 -36.80
N ASN A 11 -16.90 -26.36 -37.59
CA ASN A 11 -17.83 -26.16 -38.67
C ASN A 11 -19.22 -25.79 -38.13
N LEU A 12 -19.68 -24.60 -38.41
CA LEU A 12 -21.02 -24.15 -38.08
C LEU A 12 -21.99 -24.52 -39.23
N ASP A 13 -22.76 -25.58 -39.00
CA ASP A 13 -23.96 -25.86 -39.79
C ASP A 13 -25.18 -25.16 -39.18
N THR A 14 -25.85 -24.35 -39.97
CA THR A 14 -27.06 -23.62 -39.59
C THR A 14 -28.29 -24.50 -39.74
N PRO A 15 -29.17 -24.65 -38.76
CA PRO A 15 -30.50 -25.20 -38.98
C PRO A 15 -31.58 -24.11 -39.11
N LYS A 16 -32.46 -24.39 -40.06
CA LYS A 16 -33.63 -23.62 -40.48
C LYS A 16 -34.64 -23.36 -39.37
N ARG A 17 -35.25 -22.17 -39.43
CA ARG A 17 -36.40 -21.73 -38.64
C ARG A 17 -37.63 -22.64 -38.87
N SER A 18 -38.23 -23.12 -37.76
CA SER A 18 -39.62 -23.51 -37.71
C SER A 18 -40.39 -22.64 -36.69
N ARG A 19 -41.51 -22.12 -37.15
CA ARG A 19 -42.42 -21.21 -36.46
C ARG A 19 -43.44 -22.02 -35.67
N VAL A 20 -43.44 -21.93 -34.34
CA VAL A 20 -44.51 -22.47 -33.48
C VAL A 20 -45.17 -21.32 -32.74
N LYS A 21 -46.49 -21.23 -32.90
CA LYS A 21 -47.39 -20.30 -32.21
C LYS A 21 -47.56 -20.78 -30.75
N GLY A 22 -47.17 -20.00 -29.77
CA GLY A 22 -47.36 -20.33 -28.37
C GLY A 22 -48.33 -19.40 -27.64
N LYS A 23 -49.24 -19.97 -26.90
CA LYS A 23 -50.31 -19.39 -26.08
C LYS A 23 -49.77 -18.41 -25.01
N LYS A 24 -50.48 -17.28 -24.83
CA LYS A 24 -50.30 -16.33 -23.72
C LYS A 24 -50.71 -16.99 -22.39
N ILE A 25 -49.77 -17.11 -21.47
CA ILE A 25 -50.04 -17.39 -20.06
C ILE A 25 -49.87 -16.09 -19.26
N LYS A 26 -50.94 -15.67 -18.59
CA LYS A 26 -50.94 -14.56 -17.64
C LYS A 26 -50.07 -14.95 -16.44
N ARG A 27 -49.00 -14.19 -16.17
CA ARG A 27 -48.27 -14.28 -14.94
C ARG A 27 -48.79 -13.25 -13.93
N GLU A 28 -49.29 -13.74 -12.82
CA GLU A 28 -49.59 -12.94 -11.62
C GLU A 28 -48.29 -12.31 -11.06
N LYS A 29 -48.39 -11.03 -10.71
CA LYS A 29 -47.31 -10.30 -10.07
C LYS A 29 -47.28 -10.65 -8.58
N LEU A 30 -46.25 -11.37 -8.14
CA LEU A 30 -45.90 -11.45 -6.73
C LEU A 30 -45.22 -10.13 -6.28
N PRO A 31 -45.48 -9.65 -5.06
CA PRO A 31 -44.88 -8.41 -4.58
C PRO A 31 -43.40 -8.60 -4.25
N ASN A 32 -42.55 -7.87 -4.96
CA ASN A 32 -41.13 -7.77 -4.65
C ASN A 32 -40.93 -6.95 -3.37
N SER A 33 -40.77 -7.61 -2.25
CA SER A 33 -40.18 -7.01 -1.06
C SER A 33 -38.71 -7.47 -0.93
N ARG A 34 -37.85 -6.87 -1.70
CA ARG A 34 -36.41 -6.84 -1.40
C ARG A 34 -36.03 -5.42 -1.04
N THR A 35 -36.05 -5.13 0.22
CA THR A 35 -35.39 -3.97 0.78
C THR A 35 -33.88 -4.18 0.59
N THR A 36 -33.31 -3.53 -0.42
CA THR A 36 -31.89 -3.44 -0.58
C THR A 36 -31.33 -2.63 0.60
N PRO A 37 -30.33 -3.12 1.32
CA PRO A 37 -29.72 -2.31 2.38
C PRO A 37 -29.02 -1.11 1.72
N ASN A 38 -29.33 0.06 2.29
CA ASN A 38 -28.87 1.36 1.81
C ASN A 38 -27.32 1.42 1.84
N LYS A 39 -26.69 1.13 0.73
CA LYS A 39 -25.22 1.14 0.55
C LYS A 39 -24.60 2.54 0.74
N SER A 40 -25.40 3.60 0.71
CA SER A 40 -24.97 4.98 0.85
C SER A 40 -24.48 5.33 2.28
N LYS A 41 -25.05 4.72 3.32
CA LYS A 41 -24.63 5.00 4.71
C LYS A 41 -23.32 4.32 5.11
N ARG A 42 -22.98 3.17 4.52
CA ARG A 42 -21.73 2.44 4.80
C ARG A 42 -20.51 3.08 4.13
N LYS A 43 -20.68 3.75 2.99
CA LYS A 43 -19.58 4.41 2.28
C LYS A 43 -19.10 5.72 2.95
N LYS A 44 -19.93 6.38 3.74
CA LYS A 44 -19.60 7.68 4.39
C LYS A 44 -18.62 7.56 5.57
N ILE A 45 -18.30 6.39 5.98
CA ILE A 45 -17.57 6.11 7.21
C ILE A 45 -16.06 5.87 6.98
N ILE A 46 -15.62 5.42 5.80
CA ILE A 46 -14.26 4.88 5.55
C ILE A 46 -13.10 5.92 5.46
N ILE A 47 -13.41 7.19 5.39
CA ILE A 47 -12.43 8.26 5.12
C ILE A 47 -11.81 8.89 6.34
N LEU A 48 -12.52 8.81 7.35
CA LEU A 48 -12.26 9.60 8.54
C LEU A 48 -10.87 9.28 9.19
N ILE A 49 -10.13 8.34 8.78
CA ILE A 49 -8.99 7.79 9.56
C ILE A 49 -7.59 8.00 9.05
N VAL A 50 -7.28 7.97 7.75
CA VAL A 50 -5.99 8.55 7.38
C VAL A 50 -5.96 10.01 7.84
N VAL A 51 -7.12 10.62 7.74
CA VAL A 51 -7.34 11.95 8.32
C VAL A 51 -7.47 11.92 9.83
N LEU A 52 -7.88 10.83 10.46
CA LEU A 52 -7.97 10.78 11.90
C LEU A 52 -6.69 10.33 12.58
N LEU A 53 -5.82 9.53 11.98
CA LEU A 53 -4.44 9.43 12.45
C LEU A 53 -3.74 10.80 12.31
N VAL A 54 -3.96 11.48 11.22
CA VAL A 54 -3.58 12.89 11.05
C VAL A 54 -4.42 13.80 11.98
N LEU A 55 -5.73 13.62 12.13
CA LEU A 55 -6.59 14.41 13.01
C LEU A 55 -6.57 14.02 14.48
N LEU A 56 -6.20 12.80 14.85
CA LEU A 56 -5.94 12.46 16.26
C LEU A 56 -4.68 13.18 16.75
N GLY A 57 -3.64 13.24 15.95
CA GLY A 57 -2.54 14.15 16.21
C GLY A 57 -3.00 15.61 16.33
N LEU A 58 -3.91 16.03 15.48
CA LEU A 58 -4.41 17.41 15.36
C LEU A 58 -5.40 17.82 16.44
N GLY A 59 -6.40 17.01 16.73
CA GLY A 59 -7.35 17.29 17.81
C GLY A 59 -6.65 17.36 19.16
N PHE A 60 -5.60 16.54 19.34
CA PHE A 60 -4.72 16.60 20.51
C PHE A 60 -3.96 17.94 20.58
N LEU A 61 -3.41 18.40 19.45
CA LEU A 61 -2.72 19.70 19.41
C LEU A 61 -3.68 20.87 19.63
N VAL A 62 -4.89 20.81 19.10
CA VAL A 62 -5.92 21.83 19.36
C VAL A 62 -6.38 21.80 20.82
N TYR A 63 -6.55 20.61 21.41
CA TYR A 63 -6.90 20.46 22.83
C TYR A 63 -5.74 20.81 23.75
N LYS A 64 -4.51 20.35 23.45
CA LYS A 64 -3.29 20.81 24.16
C LYS A 64 -3.03 22.27 23.88
N GLY A 65 -3.22 22.76 22.67
CA GLY A 65 -3.15 24.18 22.35
C GLY A 65 -4.20 25.00 23.08
N TYR A 66 -5.43 24.49 23.29
CA TYR A 66 -6.47 25.12 24.09
C TYR A 66 -6.11 25.10 25.60
N ILE A 67 -5.62 23.99 26.13
CA ILE A 67 -5.09 23.92 27.53
C ILE A 67 -3.78 24.70 27.65
N PHE A 68 -2.87 24.54 26.69
CA PHE A 68 -1.60 25.24 26.62
C PHE A 68 -1.75 26.75 26.36
N SER A 69 -2.79 27.18 25.65
CA SER A 69 -3.09 28.59 25.45
C SER A 69 -3.48 29.30 26.73
N HIS A 70 -3.96 28.56 27.72
CA HIS A 70 -4.27 29.11 29.05
C HIS A 70 -2.99 29.31 29.88
N ASP A 71 -1.96 28.49 29.68
CA ASP A 71 -0.72 28.55 30.48
C ASP A 71 0.48 29.15 29.71
N PHE A 72 0.49 29.19 28.39
CA PHE A 72 1.64 29.59 27.57
C PHE A 72 1.37 30.60 26.46
N GLY A 73 0.30 31.39 26.53
CA GLY A 73 0.15 32.58 25.68
C GLY A 73 0.00 32.30 24.17
N PHE A 74 -0.71 31.24 23.78
CA PHE A 74 -1.11 31.02 22.40
C PHE A 74 -1.93 32.21 21.90
N ARG A 75 -1.37 32.97 20.96
CA ARG A 75 -2.09 34.08 20.32
C ARG A 75 -3.03 33.49 19.25
N PHE A 76 -4.27 33.21 19.63
CA PHE A 76 -5.37 33.11 18.67
C PHE A 76 -5.43 34.42 17.89
N ARG A 77 -5.13 34.39 16.60
CA ARG A 77 -5.25 35.53 15.71
C ARG A 77 -6.63 35.51 15.06
N PRO A 78 -7.59 36.34 15.51
CA PRO A 78 -8.93 36.39 14.89
C PRO A 78 -8.85 36.78 13.39
N GLU A 79 -7.72 37.36 12.96
CA GLU A 79 -7.47 37.78 11.58
C GLU A 79 -7.33 36.56 10.61
N GLU A 80 -6.89 35.42 11.10
CA GLU A 80 -6.81 34.18 10.32
C GLU A 80 -8.19 33.59 10.02
N LEU A 81 -9.23 33.93 10.79
CA LEU A 81 -10.62 33.57 10.51
C LEU A 81 -11.26 34.41 9.39
N LEU A 82 -10.64 35.51 9.00
CA LEU A 82 -11.19 36.47 8.01
C LEU A 82 -10.51 36.30 6.63
N VAL A 83 -9.37 35.65 6.56
CA VAL A 83 -8.71 35.33 5.29
C VAL A 83 -9.26 33.96 4.86
N ARG A 84 -10.03 33.97 3.79
CA ARG A 84 -10.55 32.75 3.15
C ARG A 84 -9.41 32.15 2.30
N GLU A 85 -8.35 31.65 2.98
CA GLU A 85 -7.36 30.82 2.32
C GLU A 85 -8.03 29.48 1.95
N GLU A 86 -7.69 28.97 0.80
CA GLU A 86 -8.15 27.67 0.33
C GLU A 86 -7.62 26.62 1.31
N LYS A 87 -8.54 25.90 1.96
CA LYS A 87 -8.20 24.90 2.97
C LYS A 87 -7.56 23.71 2.25
N SER A 88 -6.27 23.58 2.31
CA SER A 88 -5.55 22.48 1.70
C SER A 88 -4.41 22.00 2.59
N LEU A 89 -4.16 20.69 2.62
CA LEU A 89 -2.96 20.14 3.23
C LEU A 89 -1.71 20.62 2.44
N LYS A 90 -0.57 20.64 3.11
CA LYS A 90 0.72 20.83 2.41
C LYS A 90 0.86 19.72 1.39
N LYS A 91 1.29 20.10 0.19
CA LYS A 91 1.55 19.17 -0.91
C LYS A 91 3.03 19.15 -1.24
N ASP A 92 3.45 18.08 -1.89
CA ASP A 92 4.76 17.98 -2.50
C ASP A 92 4.96 19.06 -3.60
N PRO A 93 6.18 19.27 -4.10
CA PRO A 93 6.44 20.28 -5.12
C PRO A 93 5.66 20.10 -6.43
N THR A 94 5.19 18.89 -6.72
CA THR A 94 4.35 18.61 -7.90
C THR A 94 2.90 19.02 -7.71
N GLY A 95 2.47 19.23 -6.45
CA GLY A 95 1.09 19.49 -6.07
C GLY A 95 0.18 18.27 -6.13
N LYS A 96 0.72 17.08 -6.42
CA LYS A 96 -0.04 15.85 -6.61
C LYS A 96 -0.16 14.99 -5.35
N PHE A 97 0.78 15.12 -4.42
CA PHE A 97 0.87 14.23 -3.26
C PHE A 97 0.91 15.00 -1.94
N THR A 98 0.37 14.37 -0.91
CA THR A 98 0.67 14.69 0.49
C THR A 98 1.28 13.45 1.12
N ASN A 99 2.53 13.56 1.58
CA ASN A 99 3.28 12.47 2.16
C ASN A 99 3.37 12.64 3.67
N VAL A 100 3.12 11.55 4.40
CA VAL A 100 3.15 11.49 5.86
C VAL A 100 4.10 10.38 6.30
N LEU A 101 5.08 10.69 7.14
CA LEU A 101 5.96 9.70 7.75
C LEU A 101 5.31 9.16 9.03
N LEU A 102 4.99 7.87 9.05
CA LEU A 102 4.48 7.16 10.22
C LEU A 102 5.63 6.38 10.87
N VAL A 103 5.89 6.67 12.16
CA VAL A 103 7.01 6.09 12.90
C VAL A 103 6.52 5.39 14.16
N GLY A 104 6.94 4.14 14.35
CA GLY A 104 6.76 3.40 15.58
C GLY A 104 8.05 3.38 16.39
N LEU A 105 8.01 3.95 17.60
CA LEU A 105 9.15 4.06 18.48
C LEU A 105 9.17 2.92 19.51
N ASP A 106 10.28 2.20 19.59
CA ASP A 106 10.50 1.20 20.64
C ASP A 106 11.04 1.88 21.90
N THR A 107 10.17 2.05 22.89
CA THR A 107 10.45 2.72 24.17
C THR A 107 10.65 1.75 25.32
N ARG A 108 11.15 0.52 25.09
CA ARG A 108 11.39 -0.43 26.17
C ARG A 108 12.39 0.12 27.19
N GLU A 109 11.99 0.14 28.46
CA GLU A 109 12.69 0.79 29.58
C GLU A 109 14.13 0.27 29.83
N ASN A 110 14.47 -0.92 29.33
CA ASN A 110 15.74 -1.59 29.66
C ASN A 110 16.89 -1.34 28.69
N THR A 111 16.67 -0.66 27.55
CA THR A 111 17.72 -0.52 26.54
C THR A 111 18.35 0.86 26.49
N GLY A 112 17.67 1.88 26.99
CA GLY A 112 18.12 3.29 26.88
C GLY A 112 18.22 3.81 25.44
N LEU A 113 17.83 2.99 24.46
CA LEU A 113 17.89 3.29 23.03
C LEU A 113 16.49 3.51 22.50
N LEU A 114 16.28 4.62 21.80
CA LEU A 114 15.02 4.97 21.16
C LEU A 114 15.09 4.58 19.66
N ASN A 115 14.90 3.30 19.36
CA ASN A 115 14.94 2.81 17.98
C ASN A 115 13.57 2.93 17.30
N THR A 116 13.59 3.29 16.03
CA THR A 116 12.39 3.34 15.20
C THR A 116 12.19 1.99 14.51
N ASP A 117 11.37 1.13 15.10
CA ASP A 117 11.13 -0.25 14.61
C ASP A 117 10.09 -0.33 13.50
N THR A 118 9.33 0.74 13.30
CA THR A 118 8.36 0.89 12.20
C THR A 118 8.65 2.22 11.49
N ILE A 119 8.85 2.18 10.18
CA ILE A 119 9.07 3.35 9.32
C ILE A 119 8.22 3.15 8.08
N ILE A 120 7.15 3.95 7.94
CA ILE A 120 6.21 3.85 6.84
C ILE A 120 5.98 5.24 6.26
N MET A 121 6.19 5.38 4.96
CA MET A 121 5.72 6.55 4.21
C MET A 121 4.30 6.26 3.70
N ALA A 122 3.35 7.10 4.09
CA ALA A 122 1.98 7.11 3.57
C ALA A 122 1.82 8.28 2.61
N SER A 123 1.44 8.00 1.38
CA SER A 123 1.25 9.01 0.32
C SER A 123 -0.20 9.03 -0.14
N TYR A 124 -0.83 10.19 -0.14
CA TYR A 124 -2.13 10.40 -0.75
C TYR A 124 -1.96 11.06 -2.12
N ASN A 125 -2.53 10.46 -3.16
CA ASN A 125 -2.53 10.98 -4.52
C ASN A 125 -3.86 11.67 -4.83
N TYR A 126 -3.82 12.98 -5.07
CA TYR A 126 -5.00 13.82 -5.34
C TYR A 126 -5.64 13.56 -6.72
N GLU A 127 -4.89 13.00 -7.67
CA GLU A 127 -5.40 12.71 -9.02
C GLU A 127 -6.17 11.39 -9.06
N THR A 128 -5.67 10.37 -8.34
CA THR A 128 -6.25 9.02 -8.36
C THR A 128 -7.09 8.70 -7.14
N ASN A 129 -7.06 9.57 -6.12
CA ASN A 129 -7.72 9.39 -4.84
C ASN A 129 -7.28 8.08 -4.12
N ASN A 130 -6.03 7.68 -4.30
CA ASN A 130 -5.46 6.49 -3.67
C ASN A 130 -4.48 6.85 -2.55
N ILE A 131 -4.36 5.94 -1.59
CA ILE A 131 -3.33 6.00 -0.56
C ILE A 131 -2.34 4.86 -0.81
N THR A 132 -1.05 5.19 -0.87
CA THR A 132 0.03 4.23 -0.96
C THR A 132 0.81 4.19 0.34
N LEU A 133 0.97 3.02 0.94
CA LEU A 133 1.80 2.78 2.12
C LEU A 133 3.08 2.06 1.67
N LEU A 134 4.23 2.64 1.97
CA LEU A 134 5.54 2.03 1.74
C LEU A 134 6.26 1.83 3.07
N SER A 135 6.49 0.58 3.47
CA SER A 135 7.31 0.23 4.63
C SER A 135 8.78 0.14 4.25
N ILE A 136 9.63 0.85 5.00
CA ILE A 136 11.08 0.75 4.89
C ILE A 136 11.57 -0.18 6.00
N PRO A 137 12.33 -1.26 5.69
CA PRO A 137 12.85 -2.15 6.71
C PRO A 137 13.76 -1.42 7.71
N ARG A 138 13.56 -1.62 8.99
CA ARG A 138 14.34 -0.96 10.06
C ARG A 138 15.85 -1.25 9.98
N ASP A 139 16.22 -2.42 9.44
CA ASP A 139 17.61 -2.85 9.24
C ASP A 139 18.20 -2.40 7.89
N PHE A 140 17.47 -1.54 7.15
CA PHE A 140 17.96 -0.94 5.90
C PHE A 140 19.13 0.01 6.21
N HIS A 141 20.26 -0.17 5.48
CA HIS A 141 21.46 0.61 5.72
C HIS A 141 21.46 1.87 4.86
N VAL A 142 21.63 2.98 5.53
CA VAL A 142 21.67 4.33 4.98
C VAL A 142 22.95 5.04 5.36
N GLU A 143 23.35 6.01 4.59
CA GLU A 143 24.40 6.97 4.99
C GLU A 143 23.95 7.75 6.21
N ILE A 144 24.84 7.89 7.20
CA ILE A 144 24.57 8.69 8.41
C ILE A 144 24.29 10.15 8.05
N GLU A 145 25.01 10.66 7.06
CA GLU A 145 24.85 11.97 6.44
C GLU A 145 25.08 11.82 4.94
N GLU A 146 24.47 12.68 4.14
CA GLU A 146 24.60 12.66 2.68
C GLU A 146 26.08 12.81 2.23
N GLY A 147 26.55 11.87 1.40
CA GLY A 147 27.91 11.85 0.87
C GLY A 147 28.98 11.33 1.84
N VAL A 148 28.59 10.87 3.03
CA VAL A 148 29.50 10.25 3.99
C VAL A 148 29.44 8.75 3.85
N SER A 149 30.54 8.11 3.44
CA SER A 149 30.62 6.64 3.25
C SER A 149 30.62 5.87 4.57
N TRP A 150 29.79 6.27 5.53
CA TRP A 150 29.55 5.57 6.77
C TRP A 150 28.08 5.18 6.85
N TYR A 151 27.82 3.87 6.82
CA TYR A 151 26.47 3.32 6.74
C TYR A 151 26.03 2.75 8.08
N VAL A 152 24.81 3.11 8.47
CA VAL A 152 24.16 2.64 9.70
C VAL A 152 22.76 2.11 9.39
N ARG A 153 22.16 1.37 10.30
CA ARG A 153 20.76 0.98 10.14
C ARG A 153 19.85 2.20 10.30
N ILE A 154 18.86 2.34 9.44
CA ILE A 154 17.94 3.48 9.44
C ILE A 154 17.23 3.67 10.78
N ASN A 155 16.94 2.57 11.51
CA ASN A 155 16.30 2.64 12.82
C ASN A 155 17.17 3.30 13.92
N SER A 156 18.47 3.46 13.71
CA SER A 156 19.38 4.13 14.64
C SER A 156 19.52 5.63 14.40
N ILE A 157 19.10 6.13 13.25
CA ILE A 157 19.22 7.55 12.86
C ILE A 157 18.51 8.45 13.87
N TYR A 158 17.24 8.13 14.17
CA TYR A 158 16.47 8.89 15.15
C TYR A 158 17.19 9.02 16.48
N ASN A 159 17.62 7.88 17.06
CA ASN A 159 18.27 7.88 18.38
C ASN A 159 19.60 8.63 18.37
N ALA A 160 20.39 8.51 17.32
CA ALA A 160 21.68 9.20 17.22
C ALA A 160 21.48 10.73 17.24
N ALA A 161 20.60 11.27 16.41
CA ALA A 161 20.35 12.70 16.35
C ALA A 161 19.61 13.24 17.60
N GLU A 162 18.67 12.47 18.17
CA GLU A 162 17.93 12.87 19.37
C GLU A 162 18.82 12.95 20.62
N GLN A 163 19.92 12.16 20.67
CA GLN A 163 20.92 12.25 21.75
C GLN A 163 21.83 13.48 21.62
N GLU A 164 22.03 13.98 20.42
CA GLU A 164 22.82 15.19 20.19
C GLU A 164 22.00 16.45 20.50
N GLU A 165 20.74 16.49 20.04
CA GLU A 165 19.83 17.61 20.24
C GLU A 165 18.39 17.11 20.33
N GLU A 166 17.68 17.51 21.38
CA GLU A 166 16.28 17.14 21.58
C GLU A 166 15.41 17.66 20.43
N GLY A 167 14.66 16.77 19.79
CA GLY A 167 13.81 17.06 18.63
C GLY A 167 14.51 16.91 17.28
N ALA A 168 15.84 16.75 17.24
CA ALA A 168 16.54 16.54 15.98
C ALA A 168 16.31 15.16 15.38
N GLY A 169 15.97 14.16 16.22
CA GLY A 169 15.83 12.76 15.80
C GLY A 169 14.82 12.56 14.68
N ILE A 170 13.63 13.14 14.80
CA ILE A 170 12.59 12.97 13.78
C ILE A 170 12.93 13.70 12.48
N ILE A 171 13.60 14.84 12.57
CA ILE A 171 14.04 15.61 11.40
C ILE A 171 15.08 14.80 10.62
N ALA A 172 16.10 14.28 11.30
CA ALA A 172 17.13 13.45 10.67
C ALA A 172 16.55 12.16 10.03
N LEU A 173 15.55 11.54 10.66
CA LEU A 173 14.88 10.38 10.11
C LEU A 173 14.04 10.77 8.87
N GLN A 174 13.33 11.90 8.92
CA GLN A 174 12.56 12.43 7.78
C GLN A 174 13.48 12.68 6.58
N ASP A 175 14.56 13.45 6.76
CA ASP A 175 15.54 13.73 5.70
C ASP A 175 16.13 12.43 5.10
N THR A 176 16.36 11.43 5.95
CA THR A 176 16.86 10.12 5.50
C THR A 176 15.84 9.39 4.65
N VAL A 177 14.56 9.39 5.07
CA VAL A 177 13.48 8.75 4.30
C VAL A 177 13.25 9.48 2.98
N GLU A 178 13.32 10.82 2.97
CA GLU A 178 13.23 11.62 1.75
C GLU A 178 14.33 11.27 0.74
N ARG A 179 15.58 11.11 1.20
CA ARG A 179 16.69 10.65 0.34
C ARG A 179 16.46 9.25 -0.21
N VAL A 180 16.03 8.31 0.64
CA VAL A 180 15.79 6.91 0.23
C VAL A 180 14.64 6.80 -0.75
N THR A 181 13.57 7.58 -0.59
CA THR A 181 12.35 7.48 -1.39
C THR A 181 12.31 8.46 -2.57
N GLY A 182 13.15 9.51 -2.55
CA GLY A 182 13.08 10.61 -3.51
C GLY A 182 11.81 11.46 -3.36
N GLN A 183 11.11 11.37 -2.22
CA GLN A 183 9.83 12.05 -1.98
C GLN A 183 9.93 13.00 -0.80
N GLU A 184 9.47 14.23 -0.96
CA GLU A 184 9.36 15.19 0.13
C GLU A 184 8.22 14.81 1.08
N ILE A 185 8.45 14.91 2.39
CA ILE A 185 7.49 14.55 3.44
C ILE A 185 6.93 15.82 4.09
N GLN A 186 5.62 16.02 4.00
CA GLN A 186 4.95 17.21 4.51
C GLN A 186 4.58 17.11 5.98
N TYR A 187 4.34 15.88 6.47
CA TYR A 187 3.91 15.64 7.83
C TYR A 187 4.53 14.38 8.41
N TYR A 188 4.61 14.29 9.73
CA TYR A 188 4.96 13.05 10.43
C TYR A 188 4.04 12.79 11.62
N ALA A 189 3.90 11.52 11.98
CA ALA A 189 3.30 11.06 13.21
C ALA A 189 4.15 9.93 13.79
N MET A 190 4.65 10.11 15.01
CA MET A 190 5.47 9.14 15.74
C MET A 190 4.71 8.68 16.98
N VAL A 191 4.62 7.37 17.16
CA VAL A 191 3.83 6.70 18.21
C VAL A 191 4.70 5.69 18.93
N ASP A 192 4.69 5.69 20.25
CA ASP A 192 5.31 4.61 21.02
C ASP A 192 4.35 3.41 21.23
N PHE A 193 4.86 2.33 21.78
CA PHE A 193 4.07 1.11 22.01
C PHE A 193 2.89 1.32 22.96
N LYS A 194 3.05 2.19 23.96
CA LYS A 194 2.01 2.46 24.94
C LYS A 194 0.84 3.19 24.29
N ALA A 195 1.13 4.27 23.55
CA ALA A 195 0.10 4.99 22.80
C ALA A 195 -0.59 4.11 21.76
N PHE A 196 0.16 3.24 21.07
CA PHE A 196 -0.40 2.28 20.13
C PHE A 196 -1.45 1.37 20.77
N VAL A 197 -1.12 0.77 21.93
CA VAL A 197 -2.05 -0.08 22.68
C VAL A 197 -3.27 0.70 23.14
N GLU A 198 -3.07 1.88 23.75
CA GLU A 198 -4.14 2.72 24.27
C GLU A 198 -5.12 3.20 23.20
N ILE A 199 -4.64 3.53 22.00
CA ILE A 199 -5.47 3.92 20.86
C ILE A 199 -6.39 2.76 20.46
N ILE A 200 -5.82 1.56 20.28
CA ILE A 200 -6.58 0.39 19.85
C ILE A 200 -7.61 -0.01 20.89
N ASP A 201 -7.24 -0.01 22.18
CA ASP A 201 -8.15 -0.37 23.28
C ASP A 201 -9.29 0.64 23.43
N THR A 202 -9.00 1.94 23.26
CA THR A 202 -10.03 3.00 23.30
C THR A 202 -11.07 2.83 22.18
N LEU A 203 -10.65 2.27 21.04
CA LEU A 203 -11.52 1.94 19.90
C LEU A 203 -12.26 0.61 20.06
N GLY A 204 -12.00 -0.14 21.13
CA GLY A 204 -12.57 -1.45 21.36
C GLY A 204 -11.96 -2.56 20.50
N GLY A 205 -10.71 -2.39 20.08
CA GLY A 205 -9.97 -3.34 19.28
C GLY A 205 -10.03 -3.08 17.76
N VAL A 206 -9.19 -3.79 17.00
CA VAL A 206 -9.11 -3.73 15.53
C VAL A 206 -9.39 -5.10 14.91
N ASP A 207 -10.05 -5.12 13.76
CA ASP A 207 -10.39 -6.35 13.03
C ASP A 207 -9.33 -6.61 11.95
N VAL A 208 -8.48 -7.61 12.17
CA VAL A 208 -7.37 -7.96 11.29
C VAL A 208 -7.65 -9.31 10.64
N ASN A 209 -7.49 -9.39 9.31
CA ASN A 209 -7.48 -10.68 8.63
C ASN A 209 -6.05 -11.25 8.61
N VAL A 210 -5.83 -12.29 9.41
CA VAL A 210 -4.56 -13.02 9.44
C VAL A 210 -4.50 -13.94 8.22
N GLU A 211 -3.53 -13.71 7.32
CA GLU A 211 -3.44 -14.52 6.09
C GLU A 211 -2.97 -15.94 6.38
N ASN A 212 -1.93 -16.06 7.19
CA ASN A 212 -1.29 -17.34 7.48
C ASN A 212 -1.23 -17.58 8.98
N SER A 213 -1.59 -18.78 9.43
CA SER A 213 -1.36 -19.19 10.81
C SER A 213 0.14 -19.26 11.11
N PHE A 214 0.56 -18.76 12.27
CA PHE A 214 1.95 -18.87 12.69
C PHE A 214 2.09 -18.89 14.22
N THR A 215 3.24 -19.41 14.67
CA THR A 215 3.64 -19.40 16.08
C THR A 215 5.03 -18.80 16.20
N ASP A 216 5.18 -17.81 17.07
CA ASP A 216 6.47 -17.24 17.49
C ASP A 216 6.81 -17.75 18.89
N TYR A 217 7.84 -18.59 18.96
CA TYR A 217 8.29 -19.22 20.22
C TYR A 217 9.25 -18.34 21.02
N LEU A 218 9.72 -17.24 20.42
CA LEU A 218 10.75 -16.36 20.95
C LEU A 218 10.27 -14.91 21.06
N TYR A 219 8.96 -14.72 21.24
CA TYR A 219 8.44 -13.37 21.47
C TYR A 219 8.92 -12.84 22.83
N PRO A 220 9.55 -11.65 22.90
CA PRO A 220 10.13 -11.13 24.14
C PRO A 220 9.08 -10.90 25.24
N LEU A 221 9.36 -11.36 26.45
CA LEU A 221 8.59 -11.10 27.68
C LEU A 221 9.54 -10.87 28.86
N GLY A 222 9.67 -9.61 29.29
CA GLY A 222 10.68 -9.23 30.30
C GLY A 222 12.08 -9.66 29.86
N ASP A 223 12.80 -10.36 30.75
CA ASP A 223 14.14 -10.92 30.48
C ASP A 223 14.09 -12.27 29.74
N GLY A 224 12.93 -12.76 29.37
CA GLY A 224 12.72 -14.06 28.73
C GLY A 224 11.89 -13.98 27.44
N TYR A 225 11.29 -15.12 27.13
CA TYR A 225 10.46 -15.29 25.94
C TYR A 225 9.13 -15.96 26.30
N GLN A 226 8.12 -15.65 25.50
CA GLN A 226 6.83 -16.36 25.51
C GLN A 226 6.49 -16.88 24.12
N THR A 227 5.65 -17.91 24.09
CA THR A 227 5.07 -18.42 22.84
C THR A 227 3.78 -17.67 22.56
N VAL A 228 3.66 -17.12 21.35
CA VAL A 228 2.44 -16.49 20.86
C VAL A 228 2.02 -17.14 19.54
N SER A 229 0.72 -17.31 19.34
CA SER A 229 0.19 -17.96 18.14
C SER A 229 -0.99 -17.19 17.57
N PHE A 230 -1.07 -17.16 16.25
CA PHE A 230 -2.16 -16.56 15.50
C PHE A 230 -2.66 -17.55 14.46
N GLU A 231 -3.98 -17.75 14.42
CA GLU A 231 -4.64 -18.60 13.43
C GLU A 231 -4.99 -17.76 12.19
N ALA A 232 -5.01 -18.39 11.01
CA ALA A 232 -5.49 -17.73 9.79
C ALA A 232 -6.97 -17.38 9.86
N GLY A 233 -7.36 -16.26 9.28
CA GLY A 233 -8.74 -15.78 9.23
C GLY A 233 -8.94 -14.46 9.96
N PRO A 234 -10.18 -13.94 9.98
CA PRO A 234 -10.52 -12.69 10.63
C PRO A 234 -10.47 -12.81 12.15
N GLN A 235 -9.76 -11.90 12.81
CA GLN A 235 -9.60 -11.82 14.26
C GLN A 235 -9.78 -10.38 14.72
N THR A 236 -10.52 -10.19 15.82
CA THR A 236 -10.56 -8.91 16.54
C THR A 236 -9.45 -8.92 17.58
N MET A 237 -8.53 -7.97 17.51
CA MET A 237 -7.38 -7.83 18.40
C MET A 237 -7.53 -6.60 19.28
N ASP A 238 -7.31 -6.73 20.59
CA ASP A 238 -7.07 -5.62 21.49
C ASP A 238 -5.68 -5.00 21.24
N GLY A 239 -5.36 -3.93 21.93
CA GLY A 239 -4.10 -3.20 21.71
C GLY A 239 -2.87 -4.05 21.94
N GLU A 240 -2.84 -4.86 23.01
CA GLU A 240 -1.70 -5.72 23.32
C GLU A 240 -1.56 -6.85 22.29
N THR A 241 -2.66 -7.50 21.90
CA THR A 241 -2.66 -8.55 20.88
C THR A 241 -2.21 -8.00 19.51
N ALA A 242 -2.69 -6.81 19.12
CA ALA A 242 -2.28 -6.15 17.89
C ALA A 242 -0.80 -5.76 17.92
N LEU A 243 -0.29 -5.32 19.09
CA LEU A 243 1.14 -5.04 19.28
C LEU A 243 1.97 -6.31 19.13
N ILE A 244 1.58 -7.41 19.77
CA ILE A 244 2.24 -8.72 19.66
C ILE A 244 2.25 -9.18 18.21
N TYR A 245 1.10 -9.13 17.51
CA TYR A 245 0.97 -9.51 16.11
C TYR A 245 1.91 -8.71 15.20
N SER A 246 1.95 -7.39 15.38
CA SER A 246 2.78 -6.48 14.58
C SER A 246 4.28 -6.57 14.88
N ARG A 247 4.69 -7.16 16.02
CA ARG A 247 6.10 -7.27 16.44
C ARG A 247 6.72 -8.65 16.29
N SER A 248 5.89 -9.72 16.18
CA SER A 248 6.36 -11.10 16.01
C SER A 248 7.28 -11.27 14.80
N ARG A 249 8.39 -12.02 14.93
CA ARG A 249 9.40 -12.18 13.86
C ARG A 249 10.23 -13.45 13.91
N HIS A 250 9.93 -14.37 14.80
CA HIS A 250 10.73 -15.59 14.99
C HIS A 250 9.93 -16.87 14.66
N SER A 251 8.83 -16.73 13.90
CA SER A 251 8.12 -17.90 13.40
C SER A 251 8.95 -18.63 12.34
N LEU A 252 8.91 -19.95 12.35
CA LEU A 252 9.46 -20.81 11.30
C LEU A 252 8.37 -21.30 10.33
N GLN A 253 7.13 -20.86 10.52
CA GLN A 253 5.97 -21.30 9.76
C GLN A 253 5.59 -20.27 8.70
N ASN A 254 5.20 -20.72 7.53
CA ASN A 254 4.54 -19.95 6.48
C ASN A 254 5.30 -18.65 6.07
N ASN A 255 6.63 -18.62 6.21
CA ASN A 255 7.49 -17.46 5.97
C ASN A 255 7.17 -16.23 6.84
N GLU A 256 6.43 -16.40 7.96
CA GLU A 256 5.99 -15.33 8.85
C GLU A 256 7.08 -14.82 9.81
N GLY A 257 8.28 -15.39 9.81
CA GLY A 257 9.39 -15.02 10.71
C GLY A 257 10.36 -13.98 10.15
N SER A 258 10.07 -13.34 9.03
CA SER A 258 10.94 -12.32 8.44
C SER A 258 10.56 -10.90 8.87
N ASP A 259 11.51 -9.95 8.75
CA ASP A 259 11.22 -8.53 8.93
C ASP A 259 10.24 -8.00 7.86
N PHE A 260 10.22 -8.59 6.67
CA PHE A 260 9.26 -8.25 5.62
C PHE A 260 7.83 -8.71 5.98
N ALA A 261 7.68 -9.93 6.52
CA ALA A 261 6.38 -10.40 7.01
C ALA A 261 5.89 -9.52 8.17
N ARG A 262 6.81 -9.12 9.08
CA ARG A 262 6.48 -8.16 10.14
C ARG A 262 5.99 -6.83 9.57
N ALA A 263 6.66 -6.25 8.58
CA ALA A 263 6.24 -5.01 7.94
C ALA A 263 4.83 -5.12 7.32
N LYS A 264 4.52 -6.24 6.66
CA LYS A 264 3.17 -6.52 6.13
C LYS A 264 2.12 -6.59 7.25
N ARG A 265 2.43 -7.25 8.38
CA ARG A 265 1.52 -7.29 9.54
C ARG A 265 1.30 -5.91 10.15
N GLN A 266 2.33 -5.07 10.24
CA GLN A 266 2.20 -3.68 10.68
C GLN A 266 1.26 -2.88 9.77
N GLN A 267 1.42 -2.98 8.46
CA GLN A 267 0.52 -2.34 7.49
C GLN A 267 -0.92 -2.82 7.65
N LYS A 268 -1.15 -4.13 7.83
CA LYS A 268 -2.50 -4.67 8.09
C LYS A 268 -3.15 -4.08 9.33
N VAL A 269 -2.39 -3.97 10.42
CA VAL A 269 -2.90 -3.35 11.65
C VAL A 269 -3.20 -1.86 11.44
N ILE A 270 -2.36 -1.13 10.70
CA ILE A 270 -2.61 0.28 10.34
C ILE A 270 -3.88 0.42 9.51
N ILE A 271 -4.08 -0.44 8.52
CA ILE A 271 -5.31 -0.45 7.70
C ILE A 271 -6.52 -0.80 8.56
N ALA A 272 -6.43 -1.83 9.42
CA ALA A 272 -7.51 -2.21 10.33
C ALA A 272 -7.84 -1.10 11.34
N LEU A 273 -6.81 -0.43 11.88
CA LEU A 273 -6.98 0.74 12.74
C LEU A 273 -7.67 1.87 11.98
N LYS A 274 -7.22 2.16 10.76
CA LYS A 274 -7.91 3.04 9.83
C LYS A 274 -9.38 2.64 9.69
N ASP A 275 -9.72 1.45 9.31
CA ASP A 275 -11.10 1.00 9.09
C ASP A 275 -11.94 1.08 10.39
N LYS A 276 -11.39 0.74 11.53
CA LYS A 276 -12.06 0.81 12.83
C LYS A 276 -12.41 2.22 13.24
N LEU A 277 -11.44 3.08 13.18
CA LEU A 277 -11.64 4.50 13.43
C LEU A 277 -12.73 5.07 12.50
N LEU A 278 -12.93 4.59 11.26
CA LEU A 278 -13.89 5.02 10.24
C LEU A 278 -15.26 4.38 10.34
N SER A 279 -15.30 3.15 10.84
CA SER A 279 -16.57 2.37 10.89
C SER A 279 -17.46 2.81 12.04
N SER A 280 -16.92 3.50 13.02
CA SER A 280 -17.58 3.53 14.30
C SER A 280 -18.35 4.81 14.57
N GLU A 281 -19.39 4.66 15.37
CA GLU A 281 -19.99 5.66 16.24
C GLU A 281 -18.92 6.50 16.99
N SER A 282 -17.65 6.03 17.03
CA SER A 282 -16.51 6.64 17.72
C SER A 282 -16.22 8.07 17.25
N LEU A 283 -16.38 8.34 15.96
CA LEU A 283 -16.08 9.65 15.38
C LEU A 283 -17.25 10.63 15.49
N THR A 284 -18.45 10.10 15.64
CA THR A 284 -19.63 10.92 15.96
C THR A 284 -19.76 11.16 17.46
N ASN A 285 -18.96 10.46 18.29
CA ASN A 285 -18.98 10.61 19.73
C ASN A 285 -17.77 11.44 20.24
N PRO A 286 -17.97 12.70 20.59
CA PRO A 286 -16.89 13.56 21.09
C PRO A 286 -16.15 13.02 22.31
N LYS A 287 -16.82 12.18 23.13
CA LYS A 287 -16.18 11.59 24.32
C LYS A 287 -15.15 10.51 23.94
N THR A 288 -15.42 9.70 22.91
CA THR A 288 -14.47 8.70 22.41
C THR A 288 -13.26 9.39 21.79
N LEU A 289 -13.50 10.44 20.99
CA LEU A 289 -12.43 11.24 20.41
C LEU A 289 -11.55 11.90 21.49
N LEU A 290 -12.17 12.54 22.48
CA LEU A 290 -11.46 13.12 23.62
C LEU A 290 -10.76 12.05 24.49
N GLY A 291 -11.34 10.85 24.63
CA GLY A 291 -10.73 9.71 25.31
C GLY A 291 -9.45 9.26 24.60
N ILE A 292 -9.51 9.08 23.28
CA ILE A 292 -8.34 8.75 22.46
C ILE A 292 -7.26 9.84 22.60
N LEU A 293 -7.64 11.10 22.50
CA LEU A 293 -6.74 12.24 22.64
C LEU A 293 -6.11 12.35 24.04
N SER A 294 -6.85 12.00 25.09
CA SER A 294 -6.33 12.06 26.47
C SER A 294 -5.43 10.87 26.85
N SER A 295 -5.62 9.71 26.23
CA SER A 295 -4.74 8.54 26.42
C SER A 295 -3.38 8.68 25.73
N ILE A 296 -3.23 9.66 24.86
CA ILE A 296 -2.05 9.87 24.01
C ILE A 296 -1.00 10.82 24.66
N ASP A 297 -1.30 11.39 25.82
CA ASP A 297 -0.48 12.45 26.43
C ASP A 297 0.98 12.06 26.66
N GLY A 298 1.88 12.67 25.90
CA GLY A 298 3.34 12.50 25.98
C GLY A 298 3.93 11.33 25.19
N ASN A 299 3.10 10.44 24.61
CA ASN A 299 3.54 9.23 23.90
C ASN A 299 3.37 9.32 22.37
N ILE A 300 2.92 10.47 21.88
CA ILE A 300 2.83 10.79 20.44
C ILE A 300 3.56 12.11 20.16
N ARG A 301 4.35 12.12 19.08
CA ARG A 301 4.89 13.36 18.49
C ARG A 301 4.37 13.49 17.05
N VAL A 302 3.95 14.68 16.68
CA VAL A 302 3.44 15.00 15.35
C VAL A 302 4.04 16.30 14.84
N SER A 303 4.10 16.48 13.53
CA SER A 303 4.49 17.75 12.94
C SER A 303 3.52 18.87 13.32
N GLU A 304 3.94 20.12 13.15
CA GLU A 304 3.04 21.27 13.35
C GLU A 304 1.90 21.26 12.32
N PHE A 305 0.69 21.47 12.81
CA PHE A 305 -0.53 21.54 12.01
C PHE A 305 -1.31 22.81 12.36
N SER A 306 -1.99 23.36 11.36
CA SER A 306 -2.93 24.47 11.51
C SER A 306 -4.38 23.97 11.64
N THR A 307 -5.29 24.84 12.03
CA THR A 307 -6.74 24.57 11.97
C THR A 307 -7.21 24.34 10.55
N ASN A 308 -6.58 24.96 9.56
CA ASN A 308 -6.85 24.75 8.13
C ASN A 308 -6.47 23.34 7.68
N ASP A 309 -5.36 22.79 8.18
CA ASP A 309 -4.95 21.41 7.88
C ASP A 309 -5.98 20.39 8.41
N ILE A 310 -6.58 20.66 9.59
CA ILE A 310 -7.64 19.81 10.15
C ILE A 310 -8.87 19.80 9.23
N GLU A 311 -9.33 20.97 8.84
CA GLU A 311 -10.50 21.08 7.98
C GLU A 311 -10.24 20.51 6.60
N ALA A 312 -9.06 20.77 6.01
CA ALA A 312 -8.63 20.20 4.74
C ALA A 312 -8.57 18.68 4.81
N GLY A 313 -8.00 18.15 5.87
CA GLY A 313 -7.98 16.73 6.11
C GLY A 313 -9.37 16.09 6.22
N LEU A 314 -10.35 16.76 6.86
CA LEU A 314 -11.74 16.29 6.91
C LEU A 314 -12.41 16.31 5.54
N GLU A 315 -12.15 17.32 4.72
CA GLU A 315 -12.65 17.39 3.35
C GLU A 315 -12.05 16.29 2.48
N LEU A 316 -10.73 16.14 2.54
CA LEU A 316 -10.01 15.06 1.84
C LEU A 316 -10.58 13.70 2.20
N SER A 317 -10.93 13.55 3.46
CA SER A 317 -11.52 12.34 3.96
C SER A 317 -12.87 12.02 3.32
N LYS A 318 -13.72 12.98 3.12
CA LYS A 318 -15.00 12.81 2.42
C LYS A 318 -14.78 12.45 0.96
N GLU A 319 -13.87 13.15 0.31
CA GLU A 319 -13.52 12.97 -1.09
C GLU A 319 -13.01 11.56 -1.39
N PHE A 320 -12.08 11.06 -0.57
CA PHE A 320 -11.60 9.69 -0.66
C PHE A 320 -12.75 8.67 -0.65
N ASN A 321 -13.81 8.78 0.17
CA ASN A 321 -14.97 7.87 0.24
C ASN A 321 -15.94 8.02 -0.92
N GLU A 322 -16.23 9.26 -1.25
CA GLU A 322 -17.19 9.55 -2.30
C GLU A 322 -16.68 9.02 -3.64
N ASN A 323 -15.37 9.10 -3.85
CA ASN A 323 -14.69 8.67 -5.07
C ASN A 323 -14.13 7.24 -5.02
N SER A 324 -14.52 6.44 -4.02
CA SER A 324 -14.11 5.03 -3.89
C SER A 324 -12.58 4.83 -3.84
N GLY A 325 -11.88 5.73 -3.13
CA GLY A 325 -10.44 5.67 -2.92
C GLY A 325 -9.98 4.32 -2.34
N LYS A 326 -8.78 3.90 -2.71
CA LYS A 326 -8.19 2.63 -2.29
C LYS A 326 -6.89 2.86 -1.53
N SER A 327 -6.56 1.90 -0.66
CA SER A 327 -5.27 1.87 0.02
C SER A 327 -4.46 0.69 -0.49
N HIS A 328 -3.23 0.96 -0.88
CA HIS A 328 -2.26 0.00 -1.41
C HIS A 328 -1.06 -0.10 -0.49
N SER A 329 -0.48 -1.28 -0.37
CA SER A 329 0.58 -1.56 0.61
C SER A 329 1.79 -2.20 -0.05
N PHE A 330 2.95 -1.57 0.16
CA PHE A 330 4.24 -2.04 -0.35
C PHE A 330 5.25 -2.13 0.78
N VAL A 331 6.19 -3.04 0.63
CA VAL A 331 7.36 -3.18 1.50
C VAL A 331 8.59 -3.09 0.62
N LEU A 332 9.56 -2.30 1.01
CA LEU A 332 10.86 -2.28 0.34
C LEU A 332 11.59 -3.58 0.69
N ASP A 333 11.36 -4.61 -0.10
CA ASP A 333 11.86 -5.97 0.13
C ASP A 333 12.76 -6.47 -1.03
N THR A 334 13.25 -7.68 -0.91
CA THR A 334 14.15 -8.30 -1.89
C THR A 334 13.41 -8.88 -3.10
N SER A 335 12.11 -8.71 -3.17
CA SER A 335 11.29 -9.29 -4.24
C SER A 335 10.22 -8.31 -4.73
N VAL A 336 10.48 -7.63 -5.84
CA VAL A 336 9.49 -6.85 -6.57
C VAL A 336 9.41 -7.46 -7.97
N GLY A 337 8.45 -8.36 -8.20
CA GLY A 337 8.38 -9.13 -9.43
C GLY A 337 9.70 -9.86 -9.68
N ASN A 338 10.26 -9.75 -10.89
CA ASN A 338 11.60 -10.25 -11.23
C ASN A 338 12.71 -9.28 -10.81
N TYR A 339 12.40 -8.15 -10.21
CA TYR A 339 13.36 -7.13 -9.82
C TYR A 339 13.45 -6.99 -8.31
N SER A 340 14.66 -7.16 -7.77
CA SER A 340 14.96 -6.90 -6.37
C SER A 340 15.57 -5.51 -6.24
N LEU A 341 14.92 -4.63 -5.46
CA LEU A 341 15.40 -3.27 -5.17
C LEU A 341 16.44 -3.23 -4.06
N VAL A 342 16.39 -4.21 -3.17
CA VAL A 342 17.28 -4.31 -2.01
C VAL A 342 17.87 -5.71 -1.94
N GLU A 343 19.08 -5.82 -1.43
CA GLU A 343 19.77 -7.09 -1.23
C GLU A 343 20.58 -7.10 0.06
N LYS A 344 21.00 -8.30 0.47
CA LYS A 344 21.95 -8.47 1.57
C LYS A 344 23.37 -8.21 1.08
N LYS A 345 24.00 -7.17 1.60
CA LYS A 345 25.38 -6.82 1.28
C LYS A 345 26.33 -7.23 2.42
N PRO A 346 27.47 -7.84 2.11
CA PRO A 346 28.47 -8.16 3.14
C PRO A 346 29.10 -6.88 3.69
N MET A 347 29.26 -6.81 5.02
CA MET A 347 29.94 -5.72 5.71
C MET A 347 31.34 -6.18 6.17
N GLU A 348 32.24 -5.23 6.39
CA GLU A 348 33.58 -5.50 6.92
C GLU A 348 33.56 -6.24 8.27
N SER A 349 32.52 -6.03 9.08
CA SER A 349 32.28 -6.72 10.35
C SER A 349 31.94 -8.22 10.22
N GLY A 350 31.74 -8.72 8.99
CA GLY A 350 31.23 -10.07 8.71
C GLY A 350 29.71 -10.21 8.86
N ALA A 351 29.02 -9.16 9.25
CA ALA A 351 27.55 -9.09 9.23
C ALA A 351 27.03 -8.75 7.83
N TYR A 352 25.71 -8.90 7.63
CA TYR A 352 25.06 -8.46 6.41
C TYR A 352 24.23 -7.20 6.66
N ALA A 353 24.34 -6.24 5.74
CA ALA A 353 23.44 -5.10 5.62
C ALA A 353 22.30 -5.45 4.66
N ILE A 354 21.10 -4.91 4.88
CA ILE A 354 20.09 -4.79 3.83
C ILE A 354 20.30 -3.40 3.23
N GLY A 355 20.52 -3.31 1.94
CA GLY A 355 20.78 -2.03 1.27
C GLY A 355 20.31 -2.02 -0.17
N PRO A 356 20.41 -0.88 -0.88
CA PRO A 356 20.05 -0.78 -2.29
C PRO A 356 20.83 -1.80 -3.14
N LYS A 357 20.20 -2.35 -4.17
CA LYS A 357 20.82 -3.36 -5.03
C LYS A 357 22.05 -2.82 -5.77
N ILE A 358 21.99 -1.62 -6.30
CA ILE A 358 23.09 -1.01 -7.07
C ILE A 358 24.33 -0.84 -6.17
N ALA A 359 24.26 0.06 -5.23
CA ALA A 359 25.32 0.32 -4.26
C ALA A 359 24.74 0.92 -2.98
N LEU A 360 25.44 0.80 -1.84
CA LEU A 360 25.06 1.54 -0.63
C LEU A 360 25.14 3.05 -0.93
N GLY A 361 24.08 3.78 -0.60
CA GLY A 361 23.93 5.22 -0.88
C GLY A 361 23.35 5.54 -2.27
N ASP A 362 23.21 4.58 -3.16
CA ASP A 362 22.52 4.77 -4.45
C ASP A 362 21.06 4.30 -4.34
N TYR A 363 20.14 5.25 -4.29
CA TYR A 363 18.71 5.02 -4.14
C TYR A 363 17.92 5.22 -5.45
N SER A 364 18.60 5.38 -6.60
CA SER A 364 17.95 5.70 -7.87
C SER A 364 16.83 4.74 -8.25
N ASP A 365 17.08 3.41 -8.20
CA ASP A 365 16.06 2.40 -8.49
C ASP A 365 14.89 2.46 -7.51
N ILE A 366 15.18 2.73 -6.22
CA ILE A 366 14.14 2.85 -5.19
C ILE A 366 13.27 4.08 -5.47
N ASN A 367 13.89 5.21 -5.82
CA ASN A 367 13.18 6.45 -6.14
C ASN A 367 12.25 6.26 -7.35
N ASP A 368 12.72 5.58 -8.39
CA ASP A 368 11.93 5.26 -9.57
C ASP A 368 10.74 4.35 -9.23
N PHE A 369 10.99 3.29 -8.47
CA PHE A 369 9.93 2.41 -8.00
C PHE A 369 8.89 3.15 -7.14
N VAL A 370 9.34 3.99 -6.20
CA VAL A 370 8.43 4.77 -5.34
C VAL A 370 7.55 5.69 -6.18
N ARG A 371 8.12 6.37 -7.16
CA ARG A 371 7.37 7.21 -8.10
C ARG A 371 6.30 6.41 -8.85
N LEU A 372 6.61 5.20 -9.30
CA LEU A 372 5.67 4.35 -10.02
C LEU A 372 4.52 3.87 -9.11
N ILE A 373 4.81 3.37 -7.91
CA ILE A 373 3.76 2.91 -7.00
C ILE A 373 2.88 4.04 -6.45
N MET A 374 3.38 5.27 -6.40
CA MET A 374 2.57 6.42 -6.01
C MET A 374 1.58 6.86 -7.11
N ASN A 375 1.93 6.64 -8.37
CA ASN A 375 1.07 6.99 -9.51
C ASN A 375 0.11 5.85 -9.92
N THR A 376 0.59 4.62 -9.96
CA THR A 376 -0.16 3.43 -10.41
C THR A 376 -0.05 2.26 -9.42
N PRO A 377 -0.42 2.46 -8.14
CA PRO A 377 -0.18 1.46 -7.09
C PRO A 377 -0.85 0.12 -7.38
N ALA A 378 -2.08 0.13 -7.91
CA ALA A 378 -2.86 -1.07 -8.14
C ALA A 378 -2.19 -2.04 -9.13
N LEU A 379 -1.48 -1.52 -10.13
CA LEU A 379 -0.75 -2.31 -11.10
C LEU A 379 0.38 -3.13 -10.44
N TYR A 380 1.18 -2.46 -9.59
CA TYR A 380 2.34 -3.11 -8.95
C TYR A 380 1.96 -3.97 -7.74
N GLU A 381 0.80 -3.72 -7.10
CA GLU A 381 0.28 -4.55 -6.00
C GLU A 381 -0.19 -5.92 -6.48
N GLU A 382 -0.71 -6.02 -7.69
CA GLU A 382 -1.12 -7.28 -8.31
C GLU A 382 0.05 -8.25 -8.53
N LYS A 383 1.27 -7.74 -8.80
CA LYS A 383 2.48 -8.54 -9.05
C LYS A 383 2.27 -9.62 -10.12
N ALA A 384 1.44 -9.32 -11.10
CA ALA A 384 1.06 -10.26 -12.12
C ALA A 384 2.26 -10.72 -12.96
N LYS A 385 2.40 -12.02 -13.14
CA LYS A 385 3.29 -12.61 -14.13
C LYS A 385 2.65 -12.53 -15.50
N VAL A 386 3.24 -11.75 -16.39
CA VAL A 386 2.72 -11.50 -17.74
C VAL A 386 3.53 -12.27 -18.76
N LEU A 387 2.88 -13.13 -19.53
CA LEU A 387 3.52 -13.81 -20.66
C LEU A 387 2.98 -13.31 -21.98
N ILE A 388 3.90 -13.05 -22.91
CA ILE A 388 3.60 -12.61 -24.28
C ILE A 388 3.85 -13.74 -25.25
N TYR A 389 2.90 -13.97 -26.13
CA TYR A 389 2.99 -14.93 -27.20
C TYR A 389 2.78 -14.24 -28.57
N ASP A 390 3.61 -14.59 -29.52
CA ASP A 390 3.38 -14.26 -30.93
C ASP A 390 2.31 -15.17 -31.51
N THR A 391 1.24 -14.60 -32.03
CA THR A 391 0.14 -15.32 -32.71
C THR A 391 -0.05 -14.90 -34.16
N GLY A 392 0.77 -13.99 -34.68
CA GLY A 392 0.64 -13.50 -36.06
C GLY A 392 1.49 -12.28 -36.40
N ALA A 393 2.02 -11.56 -35.40
CA ALA A 393 2.83 -10.37 -35.63
C ALA A 393 4.24 -10.67 -36.14
N GLY A 394 4.83 -11.78 -35.70
CA GLY A 394 6.20 -12.15 -36.00
C GLY A 394 7.09 -12.12 -34.76
N TYR A 395 8.08 -13.03 -34.76
CA TYR A 395 8.97 -13.22 -33.58
C TYR A 395 9.76 -11.97 -33.20
N GLN A 396 10.31 -11.25 -34.18
CA GLN A 396 11.17 -10.10 -33.92
C GLN A 396 10.36 -8.91 -33.40
N GLU A 397 9.19 -8.68 -33.93
CA GLU A 397 8.26 -7.63 -33.57
C GLU A 397 7.78 -7.82 -32.13
N VAL A 398 7.43 -9.05 -31.74
CA VAL A 398 6.98 -9.35 -30.39
C VAL A 398 8.13 -9.29 -29.39
N LEU A 399 9.36 -9.66 -29.80
CA LEU A 399 10.53 -9.52 -28.94
C LEU A 399 10.82 -8.03 -28.65
N ALA A 400 10.83 -7.19 -29.68
CA ALA A 400 11.03 -5.74 -29.53
C ALA A 400 9.95 -5.11 -28.64
N LEU A 401 8.69 -5.47 -28.84
CA LEU A 401 7.56 -5.01 -28.00
C LEU A 401 7.74 -5.47 -26.53
N THR A 402 8.25 -6.68 -26.31
CA THR A 402 8.51 -7.18 -24.95
C THR A 402 9.62 -6.36 -24.27
N GLU A 403 10.68 -6.04 -25.01
CA GLU A 403 11.78 -5.18 -24.53
C GLU A 403 11.24 -3.79 -24.18
N GLN A 404 10.44 -3.18 -25.03
CA GLN A 404 9.81 -1.87 -24.80
C GLN A 404 8.86 -1.89 -23.58
N LEU A 405 8.03 -2.94 -23.42
CA LEU A 405 7.19 -3.09 -22.24
C LEU A 405 7.99 -3.21 -20.94
N ASN A 406 9.14 -3.88 -20.96
CA ASN A 406 10.03 -3.96 -19.81
C ASN A 406 10.74 -2.63 -19.50
N GLU A 407 10.98 -1.77 -20.50
CA GLU A 407 11.47 -0.41 -20.31
C GLU A 407 10.40 0.51 -19.71
N ASP A 408 9.17 0.45 -20.23
CA ASP A 408 8.05 1.30 -19.79
C ASP A 408 7.47 0.85 -18.44
N TYR A 409 7.51 -0.45 -18.14
CA TYR A 409 7.03 -1.08 -16.91
C TYR A 409 8.12 -1.93 -16.23
N PRO A 410 9.21 -1.34 -15.75
CA PRO A 410 10.44 -2.06 -15.34
C PRO A 410 10.23 -3.03 -14.18
N TYR A 411 9.15 -2.90 -13.41
CA TYR A 411 8.86 -3.77 -12.27
C TYR A 411 7.68 -4.71 -12.50
N LEU A 412 7.20 -4.79 -13.73
CA LEU A 412 6.25 -5.81 -14.17
C LEU A 412 7.04 -7.05 -14.66
N ASP A 413 6.58 -8.25 -14.28
CA ASP A 413 7.19 -9.50 -14.75
C ASP A 413 6.69 -9.84 -16.16
N VAL A 414 7.25 -9.17 -17.18
CA VAL A 414 6.84 -9.34 -18.59
C VAL A 414 7.87 -10.20 -19.32
N THR A 415 7.46 -11.35 -19.82
CA THR A 415 8.35 -12.31 -20.49
C THR A 415 7.78 -12.77 -21.82
N PHE A 416 8.59 -12.75 -22.90
CA PHE A 416 8.26 -13.39 -24.16
C PHE A 416 8.34 -14.90 -24.03
N ALA A 417 7.21 -15.59 -24.19
CA ALA A 417 7.09 -17.03 -23.97
C ALA A 417 7.22 -17.88 -25.26
N GLY A 418 7.13 -17.25 -26.42
CA GLY A 418 7.33 -17.93 -27.71
C GLY A 418 6.21 -17.68 -28.72
N THR A 419 6.27 -18.42 -29.85
CA THR A 419 5.30 -18.31 -30.95
C THR A 419 4.27 -19.43 -30.86
N LEU A 420 2.99 -19.04 -30.91
CA LEU A 420 1.86 -19.96 -31.09
C LEU A 420 1.43 -19.91 -32.55
N ARG A 421 1.37 -21.07 -33.21
CA ARG A 421 0.93 -21.15 -34.61
C ARG A 421 -0.58 -21.00 -34.71
N ALA A 422 -1.06 -19.77 -34.66
CA ALA A 422 -2.49 -19.47 -34.67
C ALA A 422 -2.93 -18.55 -35.81
N ASP A 423 -1.97 -17.86 -36.45
CA ASP A 423 -2.16 -16.89 -37.55
C ASP A 423 -3.34 -15.95 -37.29
N LYS A 424 -3.30 -15.28 -36.11
CA LYS A 424 -4.35 -14.35 -35.66
C LYS A 424 -3.98 -12.93 -36.05
N GLU A 425 -5.02 -12.18 -36.47
CA GLU A 425 -4.87 -10.75 -36.72
C GLU A 425 -5.00 -9.94 -35.45
N GLU A 426 -5.84 -10.37 -34.50
CA GLU A 426 -6.22 -9.61 -33.33
C GLU A 426 -5.24 -9.81 -32.16
N THR A 427 -4.84 -8.71 -31.54
CA THR A 427 -4.10 -8.70 -30.26
C THR A 427 -5.09 -8.76 -29.10
N ILE A 428 -4.79 -9.61 -28.11
CA ILE A 428 -5.67 -9.89 -26.97
C ILE A 428 -4.86 -9.86 -25.68
N VAL A 429 -5.38 -9.15 -24.67
CA VAL A 429 -4.87 -9.17 -23.29
C VAL A 429 -5.97 -9.72 -22.38
N TYR A 430 -5.65 -10.73 -21.58
CA TYR A 430 -6.63 -11.31 -20.64
C TYR A 430 -5.98 -11.89 -19.39
N SER A 431 -6.75 -11.97 -18.30
CA SER A 431 -6.40 -12.70 -17.08
C SER A 431 -6.97 -14.11 -17.12
N HIS A 432 -6.27 -15.07 -16.51
CA HIS A 432 -6.72 -16.47 -16.40
C HIS A 432 -7.79 -16.66 -15.32
N GLU A 433 -7.84 -15.78 -14.32
CA GLU A 433 -8.84 -15.81 -13.26
C GLU A 433 -9.77 -14.60 -13.38
N GLU A 434 -11.07 -14.85 -13.39
CA GLU A 434 -12.07 -13.79 -13.56
C GLU A 434 -12.05 -12.84 -12.36
N GLY A 435 -11.75 -11.58 -12.62
CA GLY A 435 -11.68 -10.52 -11.61
C GLY A 435 -10.32 -10.34 -10.95
N GLU A 436 -9.36 -11.22 -11.16
CA GLU A 436 -7.97 -11.04 -10.73
C GLU A 436 -7.14 -10.29 -11.78
N ASN A 437 -6.06 -9.61 -11.34
CA ASN A 437 -5.14 -8.86 -12.21
C ASN A 437 -5.81 -7.87 -13.18
N ASN A 438 -6.98 -7.35 -12.79
CA ASN A 438 -7.78 -6.47 -13.65
C ASN A 438 -7.09 -5.15 -13.97
N ASN A 439 -6.22 -4.63 -13.09
CA ASN A 439 -5.51 -3.38 -13.34
C ASN A 439 -4.38 -3.61 -14.33
N THR A 440 -3.67 -4.74 -14.22
CA THR A 440 -2.63 -5.14 -15.17
C THR A 440 -3.22 -5.34 -16.57
N VAL A 441 -4.34 -6.08 -16.69
CA VAL A 441 -5.02 -6.29 -17.96
C VAL A 441 -5.50 -4.97 -18.56
N LYS A 442 -6.09 -4.07 -17.77
CA LYS A 442 -6.55 -2.76 -18.25
C LYS A 442 -5.43 -1.86 -18.73
N GLU A 443 -4.33 -1.80 -17.96
CA GLU A 443 -3.20 -0.96 -18.30
C GLU A 443 -2.51 -1.46 -19.58
N LEU A 444 -2.26 -2.77 -19.67
CA LEU A 444 -1.65 -3.36 -20.85
C LEU A 444 -2.57 -3.32 -22.08
N SER A 445 -3.89 -3.49 -21.90
CA SER A 445 -4.84 -3.31 -23.01
C SER A 445 -4.86 -1.87 -23.54
N LYS A 446 -4.80 -0.89 -22.63
CA LYS A 446 -4.70 0.53 -22.98
C LYS A 446 -3.40 0.83 -23.72
N TYR A 447 -2.26 0.31 -23.21
CA TYR A 447 -0.96 0.47 -23.84
C TYR A 447 -0.92 -0.08 -25.26
N LEU A 448 -1.52 -1.26 -25.47
CA LEU A 448 -1.58 -1.95 -26.76
C LEU A 448 -2.77 -1.51 -27.63
N GLU A 449 -3.51 -0.50 -27.22
CA GLU A 449 -4.71 0.02 -27.91
C GLU A 449 -5.72 -1.09 -28.28
N THR A 450 -5.90 -2.08 -27.41
CA THR A 450 -6.82 -3.19 -27.62
C THR A 450 -7.99 -3.18 -26.63
N ASP A 451 -9.12 -3.74 -27.03
CA ASP A 451 -10.28 -3.90 -26.16
C ASP A 451 -10.01 -4.96 -25.08
N LEU A 452 -10.66 -4.79 -23.92
CA LEU A 452 -10.65 -5.80 -22.86
C LEU A 452 -11.33 -7.07 -23.37
N LYS A 453 -10.61 -8.19 -23.33
CA LYS A 453 -11.10 -9.49 -23.79
C LYS A 453 -11.08 -10.52 -22.65
N THR A 454 -11.82 -11.57 -22.85
CA THR A 454 -11.71 -12.80 -22.07
C THR A 454 -10.82 -13.79 -22.81
N GLN A 455 -10.40 -14.84 -22.12
CA GLN A 455 -9.61 -15.92 -22.69
C GLN A 455 -10.27 -16.44 -23.98
N PRO A 456 -9.56 -16.48 -25.13
CA PRO A 456 -10.10 -16.98 -26.38
C PRO A 456 -10.41 -18.48 -26.30
N GLU A 457 -11.48 -18.93 -26.98
CA GLU A 457 -11.89 -20.35 -26.97
C GLU A 457 -10.83 -21.33 -27.48
N TYR A 458 -9.90 -20.85 -28.31
CA TYR A 458 -8.80 -21.69 -28.82
C TYR A 458 -7.65 -21.89 -27.84
N ILE A 459 -7.62 -21.14 -26.72
CA ILE A 459 -6.71 -21.36 -25.61
C ILE A 459 -7.50 -22.06 -24.50
N THR A 460 -7.18 -23.33 -24.26
CA THR A 460 -7.95 -24.18 -23.34
C THR A 460 -7.33 -24.32 -21.97
N THR A 461 -6.07 -23.92 -21.78
CA THR A 461 -5.33 -24.04 -20.52
C THR A 461 -4.38 -22.87 -20.35
N ASN A 462 -4.03 -22.55 -19.11
CA ASN A 462 -2.89 -21.70 -18.77
C ASN A 462 -1.62 -22.40 -19.30
N LEU A 463 -0.86 -21.69 -20.14
CA LEU A 463 0.21 -22.30 -20.92
C LEU A 463 1.48 -22.56 -20.10
N ASN A 464 1.85 -21.63 -19.19
CA ASN A 464 3.07 -21.70 -18.39
C ASN A 464 2.92 -21.14 -16.96
N GLY A 465 1.71 -21.16 -16.39
CA GLY A 465 1.45 -20.68 -15.03
C GLY A 465 1.56 -19.15 -14.91
N GLU A 466 1.21 -18.44 -15.97
CA GLU A 466 1.06 -16.99 -16.00
C GLU A 466 -0.28 -16.53 -15.39
N ASP A 467 -0.31 -15.29 -14.90
CA ASP A 467 -1.51 -14.64 -14.38
C ASP A 467 -2.23 -13.86 -15.48
N VAL A 468 -1.45 -13.22 -16.35
CA VAL A 468 -1.94 -12.45 -17.51
C VAL A 468 -1.24 -12.93 -18.77
N THR A 469 -2.02 -13.10 -19.82
CA THR A 469 -1.52 -13.47 -21.17
C THR A 469 -1.78 -12.34 -22.15
N ILE A 470 -0.78 -12.04 -22.96
CA ILE A 470 -0.85 -11.19 -24.14
C ILE A 470 -0.61 -12.07 -25.37
N LEU A 471 -1.59 -12.06 -26.27
CA LEU A 471 -1.49 -12.69 -27.59
C LEU A 471 -1.34 -11.60 -28.64
N ILE A 472 -0.19 -11.49 -29.28
CA ILE A 472 0.10 -10.45 -30.25
C ILE A 472 -0.25 -10.92 -31.65
N GLY A 473 -1.29 -10.35 -32.22
CA GLY A 473 -1.73 -10.58 -33.58
C GLY A 473 -1.06 -9.67 -34.60
N SER A 474 -1.33 -9.89 -35.88
CA SER A 474 -0.73 -9.11 -36.98
C SER A 474 -1.28 -7.68 -37.11
N ASN A 475 -2.26 -7.30 -36.27
CA ASN A 475 -2.77 -5.94 -36.23
C ASN A 475 -1.84 -4.95 -35.50
N ILE A 476 -0.89 -5.44 -34.70
CA ILE A 476 0.14 -4.57 -34.11
C ILE A 476 1.28 -4.45 -35.14
N VAL A 477 1.27 -3.32 -35.84
CA VAL A 477 2.39 -2.87 -36.66
C VAL A 477 3.15 -1.84 -35.81
N THR A 478 4.34 -2.19 -35.37
CA THR A 478 5.26 -1.16 -34.90
C THR A 478 5.65 -0.34 -36.11
N GLU A 479 5.25 0.95 -36.15
CA GLU A 479 5.76 1.86 -37.16
C GLU A 479 7.27 1.95 -36.98
N GLU A 480 8.03 1.38 -37.94
CA GLU A 480 9.46 1.68 -38.06
C GLU A 480 9.58 3.17 -38.41
N GLU A 481 10.15 3.98 -37.49
CA GLU A 481 10.69 5.30 -37.82
C GLU A 481 12.00 5.20 -38.61
#